data_51745a06045d002b527220f04a97b464
#
_entry.id   51745a06045d002b527220f04a97b464
#
_cell.length_a   1.000
_cell.length_b   1.000
_cell.length_c   1.000
_cell.angle_alpha   90.00
_cell.angle_beta   90.00
_cell.angle_gamma   90.00
#
_symmetry.space_group_name_H-M   'P 1'
#
loop_
_entity.id
_entity.type
_entity.pdbx_description
1 polymer ?
#
loop_
_entity_poly.entity_id
_entity_poly.type
_entity_poly.pdbx_seq_one_letter_code
_entity_poly.pdbx_strand_id
1 'polypeptide(L)'
;MQSSAKKAALPVITLAALGVVFGDIGTSPLYALRQCFLTAHLAINEGTVLGILSLIFWCMMLTISFKYVTIIMRADNNGEGGIMSLLALNLRTSRIAEDKKIYLIALGFIGASLFFGDGIITPAISVLSAIEGLSIATPMFNDWLMPLAIGILAGLFLVQRHGTATMGKFFGPLTLTWFLSIGALGVWSVLQTPFVLTMVSPHWAFNFIAHQPYL
;
A
#
# COMPACT_ATOMS: atom_id res chain seq x y z
N MET A 1 -19.24 -22.88 -26.29
CA MET A 1 -18.75 -23.73 -25.20
C MET A 1 -18.31 -22.79 -24.07
N GLN A 2 -19.22 -22.47 -23.14
CA GLN A 2 -18.87 -21.69 -21.94
C GLN A 2 -18.16 -22.65 -20.99
N SER A 3 -16.86 -22.44 -20.82
CA SER A 3 -16.07 -23.08 -19.77
C SER A 3 -16.65 -22.71 -18.43
N SER A 4 -17.20 -23.69 -17.73
CA SER A 4 -17.61 -23.59 -16.32
C SER A 4 -16.35 -23.41 -15.46
N ALA A 5 -15.83 -22.19 -15.41
CA ALA A 5 -14.83 -21.83 -14.42
C ALA A 5 -15.49 -22.02 -13.05
N LYS A 6 -15.08 -23.06 -12.31
CA LYS A 6 -15.48 -23.27 -10.92
C LYS A 6 -15.29 -21.94 -10.18
N LYS A 7 -16.39 -21.28 -9.79
CA LYS A 7 -16.32 -20.07 -8.95
C LYS A 7 -15.53 -20.46 -7.70
N ALA A 8 -14.34 -19.92 -7.54
CA ALA A 8 -13.58 -20.13 -6.32
C ALA A 8 -14.42 -19.69 -5.11
N ALA A 9 -14.33 -20.41 -4.00
CA ALA A 9 -15.09 -20.06 -2.81
C ALA A 9 -14.68 -18.68 -2.32
N LEU A 10 -15.64 -17.87 -1.88
CA LEU A 10 -15.42 -16.50 -1.43
C LEU A 10 -14.23 -16.35 -0.47
N PRO A 11 -14.01 -17.23 0.52
CA PRO A 11 -12.83 -17.15 1.40
C PRO A 11 -11.50 -17.22 0.66
N VAL A 12 -11.41 -18.04 -0.39
CA VAL A 12 -10.17 -18.19 -1.18
C VAL A 12 -9.89 -16.94 -1.97
N ILE A 13 -10.90 -16.34 -2.57
CA ILE A 13 -10.78 -15.06 -3.31
C ILE A 13 -10.39 -13.94 -2.35
N THR A 14 -11.03 -13.87 -1.19
CA THR A 14 -10.73 -12.87 -0.16
C THR A 14 -9.28 -12.99 0.34
N LEU A 15 -8.81 -14.22 0.60
CA LEU A 15 -7.44 -14.45 1.03
C LEU A 15 -6.43 -14.08 -0.07
N ALA A 16 -6.72 -14.39 -1.33
CA ALA A 16 -5.88 -14.00 -2.45
C ALA A 16 -5.85 -12.47 -2.63
N ALA A 17 -7.00 -11.81 -2.51
CA ALA A 17 -7.09 -10.35 -2.56
C ALA A 17 -6.33 -9.71 -1.39
N LEU A 18 -6.38 -10.28 -0.18
CA LEU A 18 -5.61 -9.82 0.97
C LEU A 18 -4.11 -9.81 0.64
N GLY A 19 -3.58 -10.88 0.05
CA GLY A 19 -2.15 -10.98 -0.28
C GLY A 19 -1.71 -10.02 -1.39
N VAL A 20 -2.54 -9.87 -2.43
CA VAL A 20 -2.17 -9.05 -3.60
C VAL A 20 -2.39 -7.56 -3.36
N VAL A 21 -3.49 -7.18 -2.71
CA VAL A 21 -3.89 -5.77 -2.54
C VAL A 21 -3.37 -5.19 -1.24
N PHE A 22 -3.50 -5.92 -0.14
CA PHE A 22 -3.18 -5.41 1.19
C PHE A 22 -1.76 -5.70 1.66
N GLY A 23 -0.97 -6.46 0.89
CA GLY A 23 0.44 -6.70 1.21
C GLY A 23 1.23 -5.41 1.31
N ASP A 24 1.09 -4.53 0.34
CA ASP A 24 1.75 -3.22 0.31
C ASP A 24 1.18 -2.26 1.38
N ILE A 25 -0.14 -2.17 1.47
CA ILE A 25 -0.83 -1.32 2.46
C ILE A 25 -0.44 -1.69 3.91
N GLY A 26 -0.16 -2.97 4.16
CA GLY A 26 0.23 -3.47 5.48
C GLY A 26 1.70 -3.22 5.87
N THR A 27 2.54 -2.80 4.94
CA THR A 27 3.96 -2.54 5.18
C THR A 27 4.32 -1.06 5.07
N SER A 28 3.72 -0.34 4.13
CA SER A 28 4.03 1.05 3.80
C SER A 28 3.92 2.02 4.97
N PRO A 29 2.87 1.97 5.84
CA PRO A 29 2.78 2.86 7.00
C PRO A 29 3.92 2.72 7.99
N LEU A 30 4.49 1.52 8.14
CA LEU A 30 5.56 1.25 9.09
C LEU A 30 6.87 1.91 8.68
N TYR A 31 7.27 1.71 7.43
CA TYR A 31 8.49 2.37 6.94
C TYR A 31 8.30 3.87 6.75
N ALA A 32 7.10 4.34 6.36
CA ALA A 32 6.79 5.75 6.27
C ALA A 32 6.94 6.46 7.62
N LEU A 33 6.39 5.87 8.70
CA LEU A 33 6.55 6.39 10.05
C LEU A 33 8.03 6.50 10.43
N ARG A 34 8.80 5.42 10.23
CA ARG A 34 10.24 5.40 10.50
C ARG A 34 10.97 6.49 9.71
N GLN A 35 10.67 6.63 8.43
CA GLN A 35 11.33 7.58 7.55
C GLN A 35 11.06 9.04 7.93
N CYS A 36 9.86 9.37 8.41
CA CYS A 36 9.56 10.70 8.92
C CYS A 36 10.54 11.13 10.03
N PHE A 37 10.89 10.23 10.95
CA PHE A 37 11.84 10.56 12.01
C PHE A 37 13.29 10.58 11.52
N LEU A 38 13.69 9.70 10.62
CA LEU A 38 15.07 9.61 10.13
C LEU A 38 15.44 10.78 9.21
N THR A 39 14.56 11.13 8.27
CA THR A 39 14.87 12.13 7.23
C THR A 39 14.64 13.55 7.71
N ALA A 40 13.54 13.80 8.40
CA ALA A 40 13.19 15.13 8.86
C ALA A 40 13.83 15.50 10.21
N HIS A 41 14.62 14.59 10.81
CA HIS A 41 15.27 14.79 12.12
C HIS A 41 14.31 15.30 13.21
N LEU A 42 13.06 14.83 13.15
CA LEU A 42 12.00 15.28 14.06
C LEU A 42 12.29 14.81 15.49
N ALA A 43 12.02 15.69 16.43
CA ALA A 43 12.09 15.34 17.85
C ALA A 43 11.03 14.28 18.17
N ILE A 44 11.46 13.19 18.82
CA ILE A 44 10.57 12.14 19.28
C ILE A 44 9.86 12.62 20.54
N ASN A 45 8.72 13.26 20.35
CA ASN A 45 7.82 13.68 21.42
C ASN A 45 6.39 13.24 21.09
N GLU A 46 5.54 13.26 22.09
CA GLU A 46 4.17 12.79 22.01
C GLU A 46 3.37 13.48 20.90
N GLY A 47 3.46 14.80 20.80
CA GLY A 47 2.75 15.57 19.76
C GLY A 47 3.19 15.23 18.36
N THR A 48 4.49 15.07 18.12
CA THR A 48 5.05 14.69 16.81
C THR A 48 4.61 13.28 16.42
N VAL A 49 4.71 12.32 17.36
CA VAL A 49 4.31 10.93 17.12
C VAL A 49 2.82 10.84 16.79
N LEU A 50 1.95 11.43 17.61
CA LEU A 50 0.50 11.43 17.39
C LEU A 50 0.11 12.19 16.12
N GLY A 51 0.80 13.28 15.80
CA GLY A 51 0.59 14.03 14.58
C GLY A 51 0.87 13.20 13.32
N ILE A 52 2.01 12.53 13.26
CA ILE A 52 2.37 11.67 12.12
C ILE A 52 1.44 10.46 12.04
N LEU A 53 1.13 9.81 13.15
CA LEU A 53 0.17 8.70 13.18
C LEU A 53 -1.22 9.14 12.70
N SER A 54 -1.68 10.32 13.12
CA SER A 54 -2.95 10.90 12.65
C SER A 54 -2.93 11.19 11.15
N LEU A 55 -1.83 11.73 10.62
CA LEU A 55 -1.67 11.95 9.17
C LEU A 55 -1.74 10.63 8.40
N ILE A 56 -0.98 9.62 8.80
CA ILE A 56 -0.99 8.30 8.16
C ILE A 56 -2.40 7.72 8.20
N PHE A 57 -3.06 7.75 9.36
CA PHE A 57 -4.41 7.23 9.53
C PHE A 57 -5.40 7.91 8.58
N TRP A 58 -5.44 9.24 8.56
CA TRP A 58 -6.39 9.97 7.71
C TRP A 58 -6.06 9.88 6.23
N CYS A 59 -4.77 9.87 5.85
CA CYS A 59 -4.37 9.59 4.47
C CYS A 59 -4.88 8.23 4.00
N MET A 60 -4.73 7.19 4.80
CA MET A 60 -5.23 5.86 4.48
C MET A 60 -6.75 5.81 4.43
N MET A 61 -7.45 6.42 5.38
CA MET A 61 -8.91 6.47 5.40
C MET A 61 -9.48 7.20 4.17
N LEU A 62 -8.91 8.33 3.80
CA LEU A 62 -9.39 9.12 2.67
C LEU A 62 -9.00 8.50 1.32
N THR A 63 -7.76 8.03 1.17
CA THR A 63 -7.29 7.52 -0.12
C THR A 63 -7.73 6.08 -0.37
N ILE A 64 -7.61 5.19 0.60
CA ILE A 64 -7.92 3.77 0.42
C ILE A 64 -9.40 3.52 0.69
N SER A 65 -9.88 3.80 1.90
CA SER A 65 -11.25 3.44 2.26
C SER A 65 -12.29 4.26 1.52
N PHE A 66 -12.15 5.58 1.51
CA PHE A 66 -13.16 6.44 0.88
C PHE A 66 -12.97 6.50 -0.64
N LYS A 67 -11.82 6.99 -1.14
CA LYS A 67 -11.63 7.17 -2.58
C LYS A 67 -11.58 5.85 -3.33
N TYR A 68 -10.72 4.91 -2.92
CA TYR A 68 -10.49 3.68 -3.67
C TYR A 68 -11.65 2.69 -3.50
N VAL A 69 -11.93 2.26 -2.27
CA VAL A 69 -12.95 1.23 -2.01
C VAL A 69 -14.35 1.72 -2.33
N THR A 70 -14.71 2.95 -1.92
CA THR A 70 -16.09 3.43 -2.06
C THR A 70 -16.40 3.94 -3.47
N ILE A 71 -15.43 4.52 -4.19
CA ILE A 71 -15.67 5.16 -5.48
C ILE A 71 -15.05 4.35 -6.62
N ILE A 72 -13.72 4.14 -6.61
CA ILE A 72 -13.00 3.61 -7.77
C ILE A 72 -13.33 2.14 -8.02
N MET A 73 -13.46 1.31 -6.99
CA MET A 73 -13.80 -0.10 -7.15
C MET A 73 -15.20 -0.36 -7.73
N ARG A 74 -16.04 0.67 -7.82
CA ARG A 74 -17.34 0.58 -8.51
C ARG A 74 -17.23 0.70 -10.03
N ALA A 75 -16.08 1.14 -10.54
CA ALA A 75 -15.81 1.25 -11.97
C ALA A 75 -15.38 -0.12 -12.51
N ASP A 76 -16.35 -0.97 -12.78
CA ASP A 76 -16.16 -2.29 -13.36
C ASP A 76 -16.36 -2.26 -14.88
N ASN A 77 -15.40 -2.86 -15.61
CA ASN A 77 -15.49 -3.06 -17.05
C ASN A 77 -15.41 -4.56 -17.36
N ASN A 78 -16.55 -5.25 -17.31
CA ASN A 78 -16.70 -6.68 -17.56
C ASN A 78 -15.85 -7.56 -16.62
N GLY A 79 -15.79 -7.21 -15.32
CA GLY A 79 -15.00 -7.92 -14.33
C GLY A 79 -13.55 -7.47 -14.21
N GLU A 80 -13.16 -6.46 -14.99
CA GLU A 80 -11.82 -5.87 -14.93
C GLU A 80 -11.85 -4.45 -14.37
N GLY A 81 -10.88 -4.13 -13.50
CA GLY A 81 -10.70 -2.83 -12.87
C GLY A 81 -9.38 -2.16 -13.25
N GLY A 82 -9.07 -1.08 -12.54
CA GLY A 82 -7.82 -0.33 -12.71
C GLY A 82 -7.89 0.83 -13.70
N ILE A 83 -6.76 1.48 -13.94
CA ILE A 83 -6.66 2.73 -14.71
C ILE A 83 -7.14 2.54 -16.15
N MET A 84 -6.75 1.45 -16.79
CA MET A 84 -7.12 1.21 -18.21
C MET A 84 -8.61 0.90 -18.36
N SER A 85 -9.21 0.18 -17.42
CA SER A 85 -10.65 -0.09 -17.39
C SER A 85 -11.43 1.19 -17.16
N LEU A 86 -10.98 2.05 -16.26
CA LEU A 86 -11.58 3.36 -16.01
C LEU A 86 -11.49 4.26 -17.26
N LEU A 87 -10.35 4.27 -17.95
CA LEU A 87 -10.18 4.99 -19.22
C LEU A 87 -11.15 4.46 -20.26
N ALA A 88 -11.23 3.14 -20.45
CA ALA A 88 -12.12 2.52 -21.43
C ALA A 88 -13.60 2.85 -21.16
N LEU A 89 -14.05 2.83 -19.90
CA LEU A 89 -15.40 3.21 -19.52
C LEU A 89 -15.70 4.66 -19.86
N ASN A 90 -14.78 5.58 -19.57
CA ASN A 90 -14.95 7.00 -19.88
C ASN A 90 -15.00 7.24 -21.40
N LEU A 91 -14.14 6.59 -22.18
CA LEU A 91 -14.12 6.74 -23.64
C LEU A 91 -15.37 6.19 -24.34
N ARG A 92 -16.03 5.18 -23.75
CA ARG A 92 -17.30 4.65 -24.25
C ARG A 92 -18.50 5.58 -23.97
N THR A 93 -18.35 6.53 -23.06
CA THR A 93 -19.44 7.44 -22.71
C THR A 93 -19.62 8.48 -23.82
N SER A 94 -20.76 8.46 -24.50
CA SER A 94 -21.09 9.33 -25.63
C SER A 94 -21.19 10.84 -25.31
N ARG A 95 -21.10 11.19 -24.04
CA ARG A 95 -21.20 12.59 -23.55
C ARG A 95 -19.89 13.38 -23.61
N ILE A 96 -18.78 12.74 -23.95
CA ILE A 96 -17.47 13.39 -23.99
C ILE A 96 -17.21 13.87 -25.41
N ALA A 97 -17.00 15.17 -25.58
CA ALA A 97 -16.65 15.76 -26.85
C ALA A 97 -15.31 15.20 -27.37
N GLU A 98 -15.21 15.01 -28.69
CA GLU A 98 -14.05 14.35 -29.33
C GLU A 98 -12.72 15.05 -29.00
N ASP A 99 -12.71 16.37 -28.92
CA ASP A 99 -11.55 17.18 -28.53
C ASP A 99 -11.06 16.89 -27.11
N LYS A 100 -11.94 16.46 -26.21
CA LYS A 100 -11.59 16.11 -24.82
C LYS A 100 -11.12 14.68 -24.64
N LYS A 101 -11.38 13.79 -25.60
CA LYS A 101 -10.93 12.40 -25.53
C LYS A 101 -9.41 12.27 -25.49
N ILE A 102 -8.70 13.14 -26.23
CA ILE A 102 -7.23 13.13 -26.25
C ILE A 102 -6.64 13.39 -24.87
N TYR A 103 -7.23 14.32 -24.10
CA TYR A 103 -6.78 14.61 -22.73
C TYR A 103 -7.03 13.43 -21.79
N LEU A 104 -8.15 12.72 -21.94
CA LEU A 104 -8.44 11.53 -21.14
C LEU A 104 -7.48 10.39 -21.46
N ILE A 105 -7.15 10.20 -22.74
CA ILE A 105 -6.17 9.21 -23.17
C ILE A 105 -4.80 9.56 -22.58
N ALA A 106 -4.37 10.82 -22.68
CA ALA A 106 -3.11 11.26 -22.09
C ALA A 106 -3.06 11.04 -20.59
N LEU A 107 -4.12 11.39 -19.84
CA LEU A 107 -4.23 11.12 -18.40
C LEU A 107 -4.18 9.62 -18.08
N GLY A 108 -4.84 8.78 -18.89
CA GLY A 108 -4.79 7.33 -18.75
C GLY A 108 -3.37 6.78 -18.93
N PHE A 109 -2.64 7.25 -19.94
CA PHE A 109 -1.23 6.87 -20.16
C PHE A 109 -0.32 7.36 -19.02
N ILE A 110 -0.47 8.59 -18.57
CA ILE A 110 0.27 9.12 -17.40
C ILE A 110 0.00 8.25 -16.18
N GLY A 111 -1.27 7.96 -15.89
CA GLY A 111 -1.64 7.12 -14.75
C GLY A 111 -1.07 5.71 -14.85
N ALA A 112 -1.12 5.09 -16.04
CA ALA A 112 -0.51 3.78 -16.28
C ALA A 112 1.01 3.82 -16.09
N SER A 113 1.68 4.85 -16.60
CA SER A 113 3.14 5.01 -16.44
C SER A 113 3.55 5.17 -14.98
N LEU A 114 2.79 5.96 -14.21
CA LEU A 114 3.00 6.10 -12.77
C LEU A 114 2.79 4.79 -12.01
N PHE A 115 1.77 4.01 -12.39
CA PHE A 115 1.53 2.69 -11.82
C PHE A 115 2.68 1.71 -12.09
N PHE A 116 3.23 1.70 -13.32
CA PHE A 116 4.40 0.87 -13.64
C PHE A 116 5.65 1.33 -12.88
N GLY A 117 5.85 2.64 -12.72
CA GLY A 117 6.93 3.19 -11.91
C GLY A 117 6.84 2.77 -10.44
N ASP A 118 5.65 2.85 -9.87
CA ASP A 118 5.37 2.40 -8.50
C ASP A 118 5.65 0.89 -8.34
N GLY A 119 5.25 0.07 -9.32
CA GLY A 119 5.49 -1.37 -9.32
C GLY A 119 6.98 -1.78 -9.26
N ILE A 120 7.90 -0.86 -9.50
CA ILE A 120 9.36 -1.06 -9.34
C ILE A 120 9.84 -0.49 -8.01
N ILE A 121 9.41 0.72 -7.67
CA ILE A 121 9.89 1.48 -6.51
C ILE A 121 9.39 0.85 -5.20
N THR A 122 8.12 0.55 -5.11
CA THR A 122 7.48 0.07 -3.87
C THR A 122 8.05 -1.27 -3.39
N PRO A 123 8.22 -2.32 -4.22
CA PRO A 123 8.87 -3.55 -3.78
C PRO A 123 10.32 -3.32 -3.34
N ALA A 124 11.05 -2.43 -4.00
CA ALA A 124 12.43 -2.13 -3.66
C ALA A 124 12.53 -1.50 -2.26
N ILE A 125 11.70 -0.50 -1.97
CA ILE A 125 11.65 0.17 -0.66
C ILE A 125 11.22 -0.82 0.43
N SER A 126 10.19 -1.62 0.18
CA SER A 126 9.65 -2.57 1.17
C SER A 126 10.67 -3.66 1.53
N VAL A 127 11.36 -4.23 0.53
CA VAL A 127 12.41 -5.22 0.75
C VAL A 127 13.60 -4.61 1.48
N LEU A 128 14.07 -3.43 1.06
CA LEU A 128 15.20 -2.76 1.70
C LEU A 128 14.87 -2.44 3.16
N SER A 129 13.70 -1.88 3.43
CA SER A 129 13.26 -1.54 4.79
C SER A 129 13.16 -2.78 5.70
N ALA A 130 12.68 -3.91 5.17
CA ALA A 130 12.63 -5.16 5.91
C ALA A 130 14.03 -5.68 6.27
N ILE A 131 14.98 -5.60 5.33
CA ILE A 131 16.37 -6.06 5.54
C ILE A 131 17.11 -5.11 6.50
N GLU A 132 16.88 -3.81 6.40
CA GLU A 132 17.41 -2.84 7.37
C GLU A 132 16.92 -3.13 8.80
N GLY A 133 15.69 -3.63 8.97
CA GLY A 133 15.20 -4.11 10.26
C GLY A 133 16.03 -5.27 10.81
N LEU A 134 16.54 -6.14 9.96
CA LEU A 134 17.41 -7.26 10.36
C LEU A 134 18.77 -6.77 10.87
N SER A 135 19.32 -5.69 10.32
CA SER A 135 20.59 -5.10 10.78
C SER A 135 20.52 -4.54 12.19
N ILE A 136 19.33 -4.10 12.62
CA ILE A 136 19.10 -3.64 13.99
C ILE A 136 19.24 -4.81 14.99
N ALA A 137 18.76 -6.00 14.60
CA ALA A 137 18.85 -7.19 15.45
C ALA A 137 20.27 -7.78 15.44
N THR A 138 20.99 -7.71 14.31
CA THR A 138 22.34 -8.29 14.17
C THR A 138 23.19 -7.47 13.21
N PRO A 139 24.14 -6.65 13.73
CA PRO A 139 25.02 -5.78 12.90
C PRO A 139 25.86 -6.52 11.85
N MET A 140 26.05 -7.82 12.00
CA MET A 140 26.79 -8.67 11.09
C MET A 140 26.19 -8.69 9.65
N PHE A 141 24.91 -8.32 9.51
CA PHE A 141 24.24 -8.27 8.22
C PHE A 141 24.48 -6.97 7.42
N ASN A 142 25.15 -5.97 7.98
CA ASN A 142 25.32 -4.68 7.31
C ASN A 142 25.99 -4.81 5.93
N ASP A 143 27.01 -5.65 5.79
CA ASP A 143 27.71 -5.86 4.52
C ASP A 143 26.89 -6.67 3.52
N TRP A 144 25.87 -7.38 3.99
CA TRP A 144 24.99 -8.25 3.19
C TRP A 144 23.65 -7.59 2.80
N LEU A 145 23.35 -6.38 3.29
CA LEU A 145 22.08 -5.71 3.04
C LEU A 145 21.78 -5.60 1.53
N MET A 146 22.72 -5.06 0.75
CA MET A 146 22.54 -4.90 -0.69
C MET A 146 22.49 -6.23 -1.46
N PRO A 147 23.42 -7.18 -1.28
CA PRO A 147 23.32 -8.48 -1.93
C PRO A 147 22.04 -9.22 -1.62
N LEU A 148 21.60 -9.16 -0.37
CA LEU A 148 20.35 -9.81 0.06
C LEU A 148 19.12 -9.14 -0.56
N ALA A 149 19.07 -7.79 -0.58
CA ALA A 149 17.99 -7.05 -1.22
C ALA A 149 17.89 -7.40 -2.71
N ILE A 150 18.99 -7.39 -3.44
CA ILE A 150 19.03 -7.72 -4.86
C ILE A 150 18.56 -9.18 -5.07
N GLY A 151 19.04 -10.11 -4.25
CA GLY A 151 18.65 -11.52 -4.33
C GLY A 151 17.16 -11.74 -4.11
N ILE A 152 16.57 -11.10 -3.10
CA ILE A 152 15.14 -11.18 -2.80
C ILE A 152 14.32 -10.55 -3.94
N LEU A 153 14.69 -9.36 -4.42
CA LEU A 153 13.99 -8.70 -5.52
C LEU A 153 14.07 -9.51 -6.81
N ALA A 154 15.24 -10.03 -7.16
CA ALA A 154 15.40 -10.89 -8.31
C ALA A 154 14.51 -12.16 -8.19
N GLY A 155 14.49 -12.80 -7.04
CA GLY A 155 13.61 -13.93 -6.75
C GLY A 155 12.13 -13.57 -6.88
N LEU A 156 11.72 -12.43 -6.32
CA LEU A 156 10.36 -11.92 -6.40
C LEU A 156 9.92 -11.72 -7.86
N PHE A 157 10.70 -10.99 -8.65
CA PHE A 157 10.39 -10.74 -10.06
C PHE A 157 10.40 -12.01 -10.91
N LEU A 158 11.29 -12.96 -10.63
CA LEU A 158 11.28 -14.27 -11.29
C LEU A 158 10.00 -15.08 -11.00
N VAL A 159 9.51 -15.02 -9.77
CA VAL A 159 8.25 -15.71 -9.39
C VAL A 159 7.03 -14.97 -9.94
N GLN A 160 7.07 -13.65 -9.99
CA GLN A 160 5.96 -12.80 -10.48
C GLN A 160 5.56 -13.10 -11.92
N ARG A 161 6.49 -13.60 -12.77
CA ARG A 161 6.19 -14.03 -14.15
C ARG A 161 5.12 -15.14 -14.25
N HIS A 162 4.83 -15.85 -13.16
CA HIS A 162 3.84 -16.92 -13.13
C HIS A 162 2.40 -16.43 -12.90
N GLY A 163 2.20 -15.11 -12.84
CA GLY A 163 0.89 -14.47 -12.76
C GLY A 163 0.38 -14.23 -11.34
N THR A 164 -0.55 -13.29 -11.22
CA THR A 164 -1.11 -12.80 -9.96
C THR A 164 -1.90 -13.84 -9.17
N ALA A 165 -2.54 -14.81 -9.85
CA ALA A 165 -3.28 -15.87 -9.20
C ALA A 165 -2.38 -16.82 -8.38
N THR A 166 -1.17 -17.10 -8.87
CA THR A 166 -0.18 -17.90 -8.14
C THR A 166 0.37 -17.11 -6.96
N MET A 167 0.65 -15.84 -7.17
CA MET A 167 1.09 -14.93 -6.11
C MET A 167 0.09 -14.86 -4.96
N GLY A 168 -1.21 -14.68 -5.24
CA GLY A 168 -2.24 -14.60 -4.21
C GLY A 168 -2.33 -15.84 -3.30
N LYS A 169 -2.02 -17.02 -3.83
CA LYS A 169 -2.03 -18.25 -3.03
C LYS A 169 -0.92 -18.29 -1.98
N PHE A 170 0.25 -17.74 -2.30
CA PHE A 170 1.39 -17.71 -1.38
C PHE A 170 1.33 -16.49 -0.45
N PHE A 171 1.08 -15.31 -1.02
CA PHE A 171 1.10 -14.07 -0.26
C PHE A 171 -0.14 -13.89 0.62
N GLY A 172 -1.29 -14.46 0.25
CA GLY A 172 -2.51 -14.36 1.06
C GLY A 172 -2.33 -14.86 2.49
N PRO A 173 -1.93 -16.13 2.71
CA PRO A 173 -1.68 -16.65 4.05
C PRO A 173 -0.55 -15.92 4.79
N LEU A 174 0.51 -15.53 4.08
CA LEU A 174 1.64 -14.79 4.67
C LEU A 174 1.19 -13.40 5.17
N THR A 175 0.46 -12.67 4.36
CA THR A 175 -0.08 -11.36 4.71
C THR A 175 -1.10 -11.46 5.85
N LEU A 176 -1.94 -12.51 5.86
CA LEU A 176 -2.85 -12.75 6.97
C LEU A 176 -2.08 -12.97 8.29
N THR A 177 -1.06 -13.81 8.26
CA THR A 177 -0.20 -14.05 9.44
C THR A 177 0.48 -12.76 9.90
N TRP A 178 0.97 -11.97 8.97
CA TRP A 178 1.55 -10.66 9.24
C TRP A 178 0.54 -9.73 9.94
N PHE A 179 -0.67 -9.57 9.40
CA PHE A 179 -1.70 -8.72 10.00
C PHE A 179 -2.14 -9.20 11.38
N LEU A 180 -2.27 -10.51 11.58
CA LEU A 180 -2.59 -11.06 12.88
C LEU A 180 -1.47 -10.78 13.90
N SER A 181 -0.22 -10.90 13.48
CA SER A 181 0.94 -10.64 14.35
C SER A 181 1.04 -9.16 14.74
N ILE A 182 1.03 -8.23 13.75
CA ILE A 182 1.10 -6.80 14.05
C ILE A 182 -0.15 -6.31 14.78
N GLY A 183 -1.32 -6.88 14.47
CA GLY A 183 -2.58 -6.57 15.16
C GLY A 183 -2.53 -6.98 16.62
N ALA A 184 -2.05 -8.19 16.92
CA ALA A 184 -1.91 -8.66 18.30
C ALA A 184 -0.92 -7.79 19.10
N LEU A 185 0.26 -7.48 18.52
CA LEU A 185 1.23 -6.58 19.13
C LEU A 185 0.68 -5.16 19.31
N GLY A 186 -0.06 -4.66 18.30
CA GLY A 186 -0.70 -3.34 18.37
C GLY A 186 -1.75 -3.26 19.48
N VAL A 187 -2.64 -4.26 19.59
CA VAL A 187 -3.62 -4.33 20.67
C VAL A 187 -2.94 -4.38 22.04
N TRP A 188 -1.92 -5.21 22.17
CA TRP A 188 -1.14 -5.29 23.40
C TRP A 188 -0.54 -3.94 23.80
N SER A 189 0.07 -3.21 22.85
CA SER A 189 0.67 -1.89 23.07
C SER A 189 -0.38 -0.82 23.42
N VAL A 190 -1.50 -0.82 22.71
CA VAL A 190 -2.62 0.12 22.97
C VAL A 190 -3.23 -0.09 24.34
N LEU A 191 -3.34 -1.32 24.82
CA LEU A 191 -3.83 -1.60 26.18
C LEU A 191 -2.91 -1.03 27.26
N GLN A 192 -1.59 -0.94 26.98
CA GLN A 192 -0.64 -0.32 27.91
C GLN A 192 -0.66 1.22 27.84
N THR A 193 -0.94 1.77 26.67
CA THR A 193 -0.94 3.22 26.43
C THR A 193 -2.18 3.63 25.64
N PRO A 194 -3.38 3.61 26.25
CA PRO A 194 -4.65 3.87 25.52
C PRO A 194 -4.72 5.28 24.92
N PHE A 195 -3.92 6.20 25.43
CA PHE A 195 -3.85 7.58 24.94
C PHE A 195 -3.49 7.66 23.45
N VAL A 196 -2.77 6.68 22.89
CA VAL A 196 -2.44 6.63 21.47
C VAL A 196 -3.69 6.62 20.57
N LEU A 197 -4.83 6.15 21.04
CA LEU A 197 -6.08 6.17 20.29
C LEU A 197 -6.59 7.58 19.98
N THR A 198 -6.11 8.59 20.70
CA THR A 198 -6.43 10.00 20.40
C THR A 198 -5.91 10.44 19.03
N MET A 199 -4.95 9.69 18.43
CA MET A 199 -4.46 9.92 17.06
C MET A 199 -5.58 9.90 16.00
N VAL A 200 -6.70 9.23 16.27
CA VAL A 200 -7.87 9.21 15.39
C VAL A 200 -8.47 10.61 15.23
N SER A 201 -8.25 11.51 16.19
CA SER A 201 -8.64 12.90 16.05
C SER A 201 -7.80 13.61 14.99
N PRO A 202 -8.40 14.23 13.95
CA PRO A 202 -7.67 14.97 12.92
C PRO A 202 -6.95 16.22 13.48
N HIS A 203 -7.30 16.63 14.70
CA HIS A 203 -6.62 17.73 15.39
C HIS A 203 -5.11 17.55 15.48
N TRP A 204 -4.64 16.33 15.76
CA TRP A 204 -3.23 16.01 15.83
C TRP A 204 -2.50 16.23 14.50
N ALA A 205 -3.13 15.81 13.39
CA ALA A 205 -2.61 16.02 12.05
C ALA A 205 -2.50 17.50 11.70
N PHE A 206 -3.56 18.27 11.95
CA PHE A 206 -3.57 19.72 11.69
C PHE A 206 -2.56 20.47 12.56
N ASN A 207 -2.48 20.11 13.84
CA ASN A 207 -1.55 20.75 14.76
C ASN A 207 -0.10 20.45 14.36
N PHE A 208 0.20 19.23 13.93
CA PHE A 208 1.52 18.87 13.46
C PHE A 208 1.92 19.68 12.21
N ILE A 209 1.05 19.78 11.20
CA ILE A 209 1.32 20.56 9.98
C ILE A 209 1.51 22.04 10.31
N ALA A 210 0.70 22.60 11.21
CA ALA A 210 0.77 24.00 11.58
C ALA A 210 2.07 24.39 12.28
N HIS A 211 2.67 23.47 13.05
CA HIS A 211 3.89 23.73 13.83
C HIS A 211 5.17 23.24 13.14
N GLN A 212 5.06 22.59 11.96
CA GLN A 212 6.19 22.12 11.17
C GLN A 212 6.12 22.71 9.74
N PRO A 213 6.27 24.03 9.54
CA PRO A 213 6.05 24.70 8.25
C PRO A 213 7.10 24.33 7.17
N TYR A 214 8.13 23.57 7.49
CA TYR A 214 9.22 23.19 6.58
C TYR A 214 9.21 21.70 6.18
N LEU A 215 8.13 20.99 6.44
CA LEU A 215 7.87 19.65 5.88
C LEU A 215 7.10 19.71 4.52
#